data_417dae9ba2b4c5176f4f4d26be37314a
#
_entry.id   417dae9ba2b4c5176f4f4d26be37314a
#
_cell.length_a   1.000
_cell.length_b   1.000
_cell.length_c   1.000
_cell.angle_alpha   90.00
_cell.angle_beta   90.00
_cell.angle_gamma   90.00
#
_symmetry.space_group_name_H-M   'P 1'
#
loop_
_entity.id
_entity.type
_entity.pdbx_description
1 polymer ?
#
loop_
_entity_poly.entity_id
_entity_poly.type
_entity_poly.pdbx_seq_one_letter_code
_entity_poly.pdbx_strand_id
1 'polypeptide(L)'
;MYKKIEGIVISEYPFEESSKIIKIFTKDGIISVIAKGAKKLKSPFFSVTSKLSYGVFNIVYKENNLSKLVDADILNDYRNIKKDIIKTSYATYITELVTKVYKHDSNKNIFVLYMQSLDKIGEGYDPLVISDILRLKLLDYLGIKPIIDRCVECGNTTDIATISSYYGGYICKNCLRNEKIVSIKTISLIRGLYYVDISKIKKLDIPDIVKRELNEFIDDYYDRYSGIYLKSKIFLEAVK
;
A
#
# COMPACT_ATOMS: atom_id res chain seq x y z
N MET A 1 7.97 7.98 -29.25
CA MET A 1 7.25 6.73 -29.60
C MET A 1 5.87 6.77 -28.96
N TYR A 2 4.81 6.39 -29.68
CA TYR A 2 3.47 6.23 -29.07
C TYR A 2 3.43 4.95 -28.25
N LYS A 3 2.92 5.04 -27.02
CA LYS A 3 2.68 3.89 -26.13
C LYS A 3 1.30 3.97 -25.50
N LYS A 4 0.64 2.83 -25.41
CA LYS A 4 -0.56 2.61 -24.62
C LYS A 4 -0.16 1.95 -23.32
N ILE A 5 -0.45 2.57 -22.19
CA ILE A 5 -0.09 2.07 -20.86
C ILE A 5 -1.34 1.98 -19.98
N GLU A 6 -1.44 0.93 -19.20
CA GLU A 6 -2.47 0.76 -18.18
C GLU A 6 -1.85 1.01 -16.82
N GLY A 7 -2.48 1.84 -16.00
CA GLY A 7 -1.94 2.21 -14.70
C GLY A 7 -2.85 3.13 -13.89
N ILE A 8 -2.37 3.51 -12.73
CA ILE A 8 -3.08 4.36 -11.79
C ILE A 8 -2.29 5.64 -11.52
N VAL A 9 -2.99 6.78 -11.47
CA VAL A 9 -2.38 8.07 -11.13
C VAL A 9 -2.08 8.09 -9.62
N ILE A 10 -0.80 8.09 -9.27
CA ILE A 10 -0.33 8.11 -7.87
C ILE A 10 0.02 9.51 -7.37
N SER A 11 0.28 10.46 -8.26
CA SER A 11 0.50 11.86 -7.89
C SER A 11 0.16 12.79 -9.04
N GLU A 12 -0.26 14.00 -8.70
CA GLU A 12 -0.51 15.08 -9.62
C GLU A 12 0.06 16.39 -9.08
N TYR A 13 0.68 17.17 -9.94
CA TYR A 13 1.27 18.46 -9.60
C TYR A 13 0.83 19.50 -10.63
N PRO A 14 0.45 20.71 -10.20
CA PRO A 14 0.25 21.83 -11.13
C PRO A 14 1.54 22.09 -11.93
N PHE A 15 1.39 22.33 -13.21
CA PHE A 15 2.50 22.67 -14.10
C PHE A 15 2.01 23.70 -15.12
N GLU A 16 2.75 24.76 -15.31
CA GLU A 16 2.34 25.91 -16.11
C GLU A 16 0.95 26.43 -15.71
N GLU A 17 0.34 27.28 -16.51
CA GLU A 17 -0.95 27.89 -16.20
C GLU A 17 -2.11 26.89 -16.19
N SER A 18 -2.16 25.98 -17.14
CA SER A 18 -3.32 25.08 -17.34
C SER A 18 -2.99 23.59 -17.32
N SER A 19 -1.72 23.20 -17.19
CA SER A 19 -1.24 21.82 -17.30
C SER A 19 -1.03 21.17 -15.93
N LYS A 20 -0.92 19.83 -15.93
CA LYS A 20 -0.48 19.03 -14.78
C LYS A 20 0.65 18.10 -15.18
N ILE A 21 1.56 17.82 -14.25
CA ILE A 21 2.43 16.65 -14.32
C ILE A 21 1.83 15.58 -13.43
N ILE A 22 1.60 14.41 -13.99
CA ILE A 22 1.11 13.24 -13.26
C ILE A 22 2.16 12.13 -13.24
N LYS A 23 2.16 11.32 -12.20
CA LYS A 23 2.90 10.06 -12.16
C LYS A 23 1.91 8.91 -12.24
N ILE A 24 2.09 8.04 -13.22
CA ILE A 24 1.28 6.87 -13.42
C ILE A 24 2.10 5.66 -13.01
N PHE A 25 1.58 4.90 -12.02
CA PHE A 25 2.16 3.63 -11.62
C PHE A 25 1.53 2.52 -12.46
N THR A 26 2.36 1.78 -13.13
CA THR A 26 2.01 0.64 -13.99
C THR A 26 2.72 -0.61 -13.47
N LYS A 27 2.38 -1.78 -13.97
CA LYS A 27 3.11 -3.02 -13.63
C LYS A 27 4.58 -3.02 -14.07
N ASP A 28 4.94 -2.17 -15.03
CA ASP A 28 6.29 -2.09 -15.59
C ASP A 28 7.09 -0.89 -15.05
N GLY A 29 6.49 -0.08 -14.17
CA GLY A 29 7.16 1.06 -13.55
C GLY A 29 6.32 2.30 -13.40
N ILE A 30 6.97 3.35 -12.92
CA ILE A 30 6.33 4.66 -12.70
C ILE A 30 6.76 5.60 -13.84
N ILE A 31 5.78 6.15 -14.55
CA ILE A 31 5.99 7.02 -15.71
C ILE A 31 5.50 8.43 -15.36
N SER A 32 6.35 9.43 -15.61
CA SER A 32 5.98 10.84 -15.46
C SER A 32 5.44 11.37 -16.78
N VAL A 33 4.24 11.98 -16.72
CA VAL A 33 3.49 12.42 -17.91
C VAL A 33 3.00 13.83 -17.72
N ILE A 34 3.20 14.69 -18.73
CA ILE A 34 2.57 16.01 -18.79
C ILE A 34 1.21 15.90 -19.48
N ALA A 35 0.18 16.41 -18.81
CA ALA A 35 -1.18 16.51 -19.33
C ALA A 35 -1.51 17.99 -19.58
N LYS A 36 -1.41 18.42 -20.84
CA LYS A 36 -1.68 19.81 -21.23
C LYS A 36 -3.18 20.15 -21.09
N GLY A 37 -3.47 21.29 -20.50
CA GLY A 37 -4.84 21.76 -20.31
C GLY A 37 -5.63 21.02 -19.23
N ALA A 38 -5.01 20.08 -18.48
CA ALA A 38 -5.68 19.24 -17.50
C ALA A 38 -6.24 19.97 -16.27
N LYS A 39 -5.88 21.24 -16.05
CA LYS A 39 -6.47 22.08 -14.98
C LYS A 39 -7.80 22.72 -15.38
N LYS A 40 -8.13 22.78 -16.67
CA LYS A 40 -9.39 23.36 -17.15
C LYS A 40 -10.55 22.41 -16.85
N LEU A 41 -11.62 22.90 -16.21
CA LEU A 41 -12.79 22.08 -15.83
C LEU A 41 -13.45 21.35 -17.01
N LYS A 42 -13.45 21.97 -18.20
CA LYS A 42 -14.00 21.38 -19.44
C LYS A 42 -13.01 20.45 -20.17
N SER A 43 -11.82 20.27 -19.64
CA SER A 43 -10.81 19.39 -20.27
C SER A 43 -11.18 17.92 -20.10
N PRO A 44 -11.07 17.10 -21.15
CA PRO A 44 -11.22 15.64 -21.01
C PRO A 44 -10.17 15.05 -20.06
N PHE A 45 -9.06 15.77 -19.83
CA PHE A 45 -7.99 15.32 -18.93
C PHE A 45 -8.21 15.72 -17.47
N PHE A 46 -9.25 16.52 -17.13
CA PHE A 46 -9.45 17.00 -15.77
C PHE A 46 -9.64 15.87 -14.77
N SER A 47 -10.54 14.91 -15.07
CA SER A 47 -10.86 13.78 -14.21
C SER A 47 -9.82 12.67 -14.29
N VAL A 48 -9.37 12.32 -15.50
CA VAL A 48 -8.44 11.19 -15.71
C VAL A 48 -7.05 11.42 -15.09
N THR A 49 -6.69 12.68 -14.82
CA THR A 49 -5.40 13.04 -14.21
C THR A 49 -5.46 13.20 -12.69
N SER A 50 -6.61 12.97 -12.05
CA SER A 50 -6.71 13.04 -10.60
C SER A 50 -6.11 11.81 -9.93
N LYS A 51 -5.60 11.97 -8.69
CA LYS A 51 -5.08 10.83 -7.90
C LYS A 51 -6.09 9.71 -7.82
N LEU A 52 -5.60 8.48 -7.82
CA LEU A 52 -6.37 7.23 -7.78
C LEU A 52 -7.23 7.00 -9.05
N SER A 53 -7.08 7.77 -10.12
CA SER A 53 -7.70 7.42 -11.40
C SER A 53 -6.91 6.28 -12.04
N TYR A 54 -7.54 5.11 -12.15
CA TYR A 54 -7.02 3.93 -12.85
C TYR A 54 -7.60 3.87 -14.25
N GLY A 55 -6.75 3.67 -15.23
CA GLY A 55 -7.18 3.71 -16.62
C GLY A 55 -6.10 3.33 -17.62
N VAL A 56 -6.46 3.52 -18.86
CA VAL A 56 -5.57 3.35 -20.01
C VAL A 56 -5.17 4.71 -20.53
N PHE A 57 -3.86 4.94 -20.63
CA PHE A 57 -3.30 6.23 -21.05
C PHE A 57 -2.51 6.04 -22.34
N ASN A 58 -2.89 6.79 -23.38
CA ASN A 58 -2.15 6.89 -24.61
C ASN A 58 -1.14 8.05 -24.51
N ILE A 59 0.13 7.77 -24.58
CA ILE A 59 1.21 8.73 -24.36
C ILE A 59 2.20 8.78 -25.53
N VAL A 60 2.77 9.94 -25.76
CA VAL A 60 4.04 10.05 -26.49
C VAL A 60 5.15 9.85 -25.46
N TYR A 61 5.66 8.62 -25.41
CA TYR A 61 6.70 8.20 -24.48
C TYR A 61 8.05 8.83 -24.83
N LYS A 62 8.73 9.32 -23.80
CA LYS A 62 10.11 9.79 -23.85
C LYS A 62 10.90 9.12 -22.76
N GLU A 63 11.98 8.46 -23.14
CA GLU A 63 12.89 7.84 -22.19
C GLU A 63 13.61 8.92 -21.38
N ASN A 64 13.72 8.70 -20.07
CA ASN A 64 14.37 9.61 -19.10
C ASN A 64 13.85 11.07 -19.14
N ASN A 65 12.64 11.30 -19.66
CA ASN A 65 12.05 12.62 -19.77
C ASN A 65 10.54 12.55 -19.54
N LEU A 66 9.89 13.74 -19.41
CA LEU A 66 8.43 13.83 -19.33
C LEU A 66 7.78 13.36 -20.63
N SER A 67 7.00 12.29 -20.54
CA SER A 67 6.11 11.84 -21.61
C SER A 67 4.93 12.79 -21.74
N LYS A 68 4.21 12.79 -22.86
CA LYS A 68 3.05 13.65 -23.08
C LYS A 68 1.78 12.82 -23.17
N LEU A 69 0.75 13.19 -22.40
CA LEU A 69 -0.59 12.60 -22.51
C LEU A 69 -1.22 13.02 -23.84
N VAL A 70 -1.76 12.06 -24.56
CA VAL A 70 -2.48 12.27 -25.82
C VAL A 70 -3.96 12.04 -25.59
N ASP A 71 -4.30 10.95 -24.91
CA ASP A 71 -5.67 10.56 -24.62
C ASP A 71 -5.68 9.60 -23.41
N ALA A 72 -6.83 9.43 -22.76
CA ALA A 72 -6.98 8.50 -21.64
C ALA A 72 -8.43 8.08 -21.41
N ASP A 73 -8.61 6.77 -21.11
CA ASP A 73 -9.88 6.18 -20.74
C ASP A 73 -9.83 5.70 -19.28
N ILE A 74 -10.80 6.14 -18.45
CA ILE A 74 -10.91 5.69 -17.07
C ILE A 74 -11.55 4.30 -17.03
N LEU A 75 -10.89 3.35 -16.35
CA LEU A 75 -11.43 2.03 -16.01
C LEU A 75 -12.08 2.06 -14.62
N ASN A 76 -11.44 2.72 -13.65
CA ASN A 76 -11.98 2.91 -12.30
C ASN A 76 -11.42 4.21 -11.70
N ASP A 77 -12.28 5.06 -11.19
CA ASP A 77 -11.86 6.31 -10.54
C ASP A 77 -11.89 6.24 -9.00
N TYR A 78 -12.20 5.06 -8.45
CA TYR A 78 -12.27 4.79 -7.01
C TYR A 78 -13.13 5.80 -6.23
N ARG A 79 -14.30 6.17 -6.77
CA ARG A 79 -15.23 7.16 -6.16
C ARG A 79 -15.59 6.84 -4.73
N ASN A 80 -15.77 5.55 -4.42
CA ASN A 80 -16.12 5.09 -3.07
C ASN A 80 -14.98 5.36 -2.06
N ILE A 81 -13.73 5.38 -2.52
CA ILE A 81 -12.59 5.78 -1.70
C ILE A 81 -12.55 7.30 -1.58
N LYS A 82 -12.65 8.02 -2.70
CA LYS A 82 -12.51 9.49 -2.75
C LYS A 82 -13.59 10.25 -1.97
N LYS A 83 -14.77 9.65 -1.74
CA LYS A 83 -15.88 10.24 -0.97
C LYS A 83 -15.76 10.03 0.55
N ASP A 84 -14.83 9.21 1.00
CA ASP A 84 -14.64 8.85 2.41
C ASP A 84 -13.24 9.28 2.84
N ILE A 85 -13.16 10.17 3.85
CA ILE A 85 -11.90 10.74 4.30
C ILE A 85 -10.98 9.67 4.89
N ILE A 86 -11.53 8.70 5.62
CA ILE A 86 -10.77 7.61 6.22
C ILE A 86 -10.18 6.73 5.12
N LYS A 87 -11.00 6.27 4.17
CA LYS A 87 -10.53 5.48 3.03
C LYS A 87 -9.49 6.23 2.19
N THR A 88 -9.72 7.53 1.94
CA THR A 88 -8.76 8.38 1.21
C THR A 88 -7.43 8.49 1.92
N SER A 89 -7.43 8.59 3.26
CA SER A 89 -6.21 8.66 4.07
C SER A 89 -5.41 7.37 3.97
N TYR A 90 -6.06 6.22 4.12
CA TYR A 90 -5.40 4.91 3.94
C TYR A 90 -4.92 4.70 2.50
N ALA A 91 -5.73 5.02 1.49
CA ALA A 91 -5.32 4.92 0.10
C ALA A 91 -4.10 5.80 -0.21
N THR A 92 -4.05 7.02 0.35
CA THR A 92 -2.89 7.91 0.21
C THR A 92 -1.65 7.32 0.90
N TYR A 93 -1.83 6.77 2.11
CA TYR A 93 -0.79 6.11 2.88
C TYR A 93 -0.17 4.92 2.13
N ILE A 94 -1.01 3.97 1.68
CA ILE A 94 -0.51 2.80 0.93
C ILE A 94 0.09 3.19 -0.42
N THR A 95 -0.42 4.25 -1.08
CA THR A 95 0.16 4.77 -2.34
C THR A 95 1.59 5.27 -2.12
N GLU A 96 1.83 6.04 -1.05
CA GLU A 96 3.18 6.50 -0.72
C GLU A 96 4.10 5.33 -0.37
N LEU A 97 3.61 4.39 0.45
CA LEU A 97 4.37 3.21 0.87
C LEU A 97 4.79 2.36 -0.33
N VAL A 98 3.84 1.93 -1.18
CA VAL A 98 4.17 1.08 -2.34
C VAL A 98 5.10 1.78 -3.32
N THR A 99 4.98 3.09 -3.47
CA THR A 99 5.89 3.87 -4.31
C THR A 99 7.33 3.84 -3.80
N LYS A 100 7.51 3.87 -2.48
CA LYS A 100 8.85 3.78 -1.84
C LYS A 100 9.40 2.36 -1.90
N VAL A 101 8.58 1.36 -1.61
CA VAL A 101 8.98 -0.05 -1.71
C VAL A 101 9.34 -0.40 -3.16
N TYR A 102 8.55 0.05 -4.15
CA TYR A 102 8.84 -0.17 -5.56
C TYR A 102 10.17 0.45 -6.03
N LYS A 103 10.62 1.53 -5.41
CA LYS A 103 11.95 2.09 -5.68
C LYS A 103 13.09 1.22 -5.13
N HIS A 104 12.81 0.47 -4.07
CA HIS A 104 13.77 -0.46 -3.45
C HIS A 104 13.83 -1.77 -4.24
N ASP A 105 12.67 -2.36 -4.55
CA ASP A 105 12.52 -3.57 -5.36
C ASP A 105 11.47 -3.33 -6.46
N SER A 106 11.92 -3.21 -7.71
CA SER A 106 11.08 -2.93 -8.87
C SER A 106 10.24 -4.15 -9.32
N ASN A 107 9.73 -4.94 -8.37
CA ASN A 107 8.93 -6.12 -8.65
C ASN A 107 7.49 -5.75 -9.02
N LYS A 108 7.04 -6.24 -10.16
CA LYS A 108 5.68 -6.00 -10.69
C LYS A 108 4.55 -6.47 -9.76
N ASN A 109 4.81 -7.45 -8.89
CA ASN A 109 3.82 -7.92 -7.92
C ASN A 109 3.44 -6.84 -6.90
N ILE A 110 4.31 -5.88 -6.63
CA ILE A 110 3.99 -4.72 -5.77
C ILE A 110 2.82 -3.93 -6.34
N PHE A 111 2.80 -3.72 -7.67
CA PHE A 111 1.67 -3.08 -8.34
C PHE A 111 0.39 -3.91 -8.18
N VAL A 112 0.47 -5.23 -8.36
CA VAL A 112 -0.69 -6.13 -8.21
C VAL A 112 -1.26 -6.08 -6.79
N LEU A 113 -0.40 -6.19 -5.76
CA LEU A 113 -0.80 -6.11 -4.35
C LEU A 113 -1.45 -4.76 -4.03
N TYR A 114 -0.91 -3.67 -4.57
CA TYR A 114 -1.46 -2.33 -4.40
C TYR A 114 -2.87 -2.21 -5.00
N MET A 115 -3.06 -2.64 -6.26
CA MET A 115 -4.37 -2.59 -6.92
C MET A 115 -5.41 -3.42 -6.18
N GLN A 116 -5.06 -4.66 -5.79
CA GLN A 116 -5.94 -5.53 -4.99
C GLN A 116 -6.34 -4.88 -3.66
N SER A 117 -5.41 -4.17 -3.01
CA SER A 117 -5.71 -3.47 -1.76
C SER A 117 -6.67 -2.31 -1.96
N LEU A 118 -6.49 -1.50 -3.01
CA LEU A 118 -7.43 -0.44 -3.37
C LEU A 118 -8.81 -0.97 -3.71
N ASP A 119 -8.89 -2.09 -4.45
CA ASP A 119 -10.16 -2.73 -4.78
C ASP A 119 -10.90 -3.15 -3.51
N LYS A 120 -10.22 -3.81 -2.57
CA LYS A 120 -10.83 -4.22 -1.28
C LYS A 120 -11.27 -3.03 -0.42
N ILE A 121 -10.50 -1.96 -0.35
CA ILE A 121 -10.92 -0.72 0.33
C ILE A 121 -12.15 -0.11 -0.37
N GLY A 122 -12.17 -0.10 -1.71
CA GLY A 122 -13.30 0.36 -2.52
C GLY A 122 -14.56 -0.49 -2.34
N GLU A 123 -14.41 -1.82 -2.20
CA GLU A 123 -15.49 -2.77 -1.89
C GLU A 123 -16.09 -2.60 -0.47
N GLY A 124 -15.42 -1.84 0.41
CA GLY A 124 -15.91 -1.54 1.76
C GLY A 124 -15.29 -2.36 2.88
N TYR A 125 -14.23 -3.10 2.62
CA TYR A 125 -13.45 -3.75 3.67
C TYR A 125 -12.75 -2.71 4.55
N ASP A 126 -12.46 -3.09 5.81
CA ASP A 126 -11.78 -2.23 6.77
C ASP A 126 -10.41 -1.78 6.22
N PRO A 127 -10.23 -0.46 5.98
CA PRO A 127 -9.02 0.04 5.32
C PRO A 127 -7.76 -0.13 6.19
N LEU A 128 -7.87 -0.15 7.52
CA LEU A 128 -6.78 -0.46 8.43
C LEU A 128 -6.28 -1.89 8.19
N VAL A 129 -7.19 -2.86 8.22
CA VAL A 129 -6.83 -4.28 8.10
C VAL A 129 -6.25 -4.59 6.72
N ILE A 130 -6.86 -4.06 5.65
CA ILE A 130 -6.32 -4.24 4.28
C ILE A 130 -4.93 -3.61 4.14
N SER A 131 -4.73 -2.42 4.73
CA SER A 131 -3.41 -1.78 4.73
C SER A 131 -2.37 -2.58 5.50
N ASP A 132 -2.72 -3.17 6.65
CA ASP A 132 -1.82 -3.99 7.44
C ASP A 132 -1.46 -5.30 6.73
N ILE A 133 -2.42 -5.94 6.05
CA ILE A 133 -2.14 -7.10 5.19
C ILE A 133 -1.15 -6.73 4.07
N LEU A 134 -1.38 -5.61 3.39
CA LEU A 134 -0.45 -5.12 2.37
C LEU A 134 0.94 -4.86 2.95
N ARG A 135 1.02 -4.17 4.09
CA ARG A 135 2.28 -3.87 4.79
C ARG A 135 3.05 -5.14 5.13
N LEU A 136 2.39 -6.15 5.69
CA LEU A 136 3.01 -7.46 5.98
C LEU A 136 3.64 -8.08 4.73
N LYS A 137 2.95 -8.05 3.59
CA LYS A 137 3.46 -8.59 2.31
C LYS A 137 4.62 -7.79 1.74
N LEU A 138 4.62 -6.48 1.95
CA LEU A 138 5.69 -5.61 1.47
C LEU A 138 7.01 -5.79 2.20
N LEU A 139 7.01 -6.41 3.41
CA LEU A 139 8.23 -6.74 4.14
C LEU A 139 9.13 -7.73 3.37
N ASP A 140 8.54 -8.61 2.53
CA ASP A 140 9.31 -9.52 1.67
C ASP A 140 10.14 -8.75 0.63
N TYR A 141 9.55 -7.71 0.02
CA TYR A 141 10.22 -6.87 -0.99
C TYR A 141 11.25 -5.91 -0.38
N LEU A 142 11.18 -5.69 0.93
CA LEU A 142 12.17 -4.94 1.69
C LEU A 142 13.29 -5.84 2.23
N GLY A 143 13.18 -7.17 2.09
CA GLY A 143 14.15 -8.12 2.60
C GLY A 143 14.16 -8.25 4.13
N ILE A 144 13.09 -7.81 4.80
CA ILE A 144 12.97 -7.78 6.27
C ILE A 144 11.78 -8.63 6.75
N LYS A 145 11.61 -9.82 6.19
CA LYS A 145 10.54 -10.74 6.54
C LYS A 145 10.58 -11.14 8.01
N PRO A 146 9.48 -10.99 8.78
CA PRO A 146 9.42 -11.47 10.17
C PRO A 146 9.37 -12.99 10.24
N ILE A 147 9.95 -13.57 11.28
CA ILE A 147 9.89 -15.01 11.57
C ILE A 147 8.58 -15.28 12.31
N ILE A 148 7.58 -15.82 11.61
CA ILE A 148 6.21 -16.08 12.11
C ILE A 148 5.78 -17.54 11.96
N ASP A 149 6.74 -18.44 11.82
CA ASP A 149 6.54 -19.88 11.75
C ASP A 149 7.12 -20.62 12.97
N ARG A 150 8.02 -19.98 13.71
CA ARG A 150 8.71 -20.51 14.89
C ARG A 150 9.20 -19.40 15.80
N CYS A 151 9.59 -19.76 17.01
CA CYS A 151 10.30 -18.85 17.92
C CYS A 151 11.66 -18.43 17.32
N VAL A 152 11.95 -17.14 17.31
CA VAL A 152 13.20 -16.60 16.74
C VAL A 152 14.44 -17.00 17.57
N GLU A 153 14.26 -17.24 18.88
CA GLU A 153 15.35 -17.57 19.81
C GLU A 153 15.73 -19.07 19.78
N CYS A 154 14.73 -19.95 19.93
CA CYS A 154 14.99 -21.40 20.10
C CYS A 154 14.46 -22.28 18.96
N GLY A 155 13.76 -21.71 17.96
CA GLY A 155 13.20 -22.46 16.85
C GLY A 155 11.94 -23.27 17.18
N ASN A 156 11.42 -23.23 18.42
CA ASN A 156 10.20 -23.95 18.79
C ASN A 156 9.00 -23.42 17.99
N THR A 157 8.15 -24.33 17.51
CA THR A 157 6.96 -24.01 16.70
C THR A 157 5.66 -24.01 17.53
N THR A 158 5.74 -24.44 18.80
CA THR A 158 4.61 -24.48 19.74
C THR A 158 4.79 -23.49 20.88
N ASP A 159 3.75 -23.30 21.67
CA ASP A 159 3.75 -22.43 22.86
C ASP A 159 4.22 -20.99 22.58
N ILE A 160 3.90 -20.47 21.38
CA ILE A 160 4.17 -19.07 21.04
C ILE A 160 3.37 -18.19 21.99
N ALA A 161 4.05 -17.27 22.67
CA ALA A 161 3.46 -16.37 23.66
C ALA A 161 3.22 -14.96 23.13
N THR A 162 4.07 -14.50 22.21
CA THR A 162 3.98 -13.16 21.65
C THR A 162 4.65 -13.04 20.29
N ILE A 163 4.48 -11.87 19.66
CA ILE A 163 5.28 -11.43 18.53
C ILE A 163 6.03 -10.17 18.95
N SER A 164 7.32 -10.13 18.68
CA SER A 164 8.20 -9.02 19.04
C SER A 164 8.83 -8.42 17.79
N SER A 165 8.62 -7.11 17.61
CA SER A 165 9.32 -6.36 16.58
C SER A 165 10.82 -6.27 16.87
N TYR A 166 11.19 -6.19 18.16
CA TYR A 166 12.61 -6.13 18.59
C TYR A 166 13.39 -7.39 18.17
N TYR A 167 12.81 -8.57 18.38
CA TYR A 167 13.44 -9.84 18.00
C TYR A 167 13.14 -10.27 16.54
N GLY A 168 12.26 -9.56 15.87
CA GLY A 168 11.96 -9.82 14.45
C GLY A 168 10.95 -10.95 14.22
N GLY A 169 10.12 -11.34 15.20
CA GLY A 169 9.13 -12.38 15.02
C GLY A 169 8.57 -12.98 16.30
N TYR A 170 8.15 -14.24 16.22
CA TYR A 170 7.54 -14.97 17.34
C TYR A 170 8.51 -15.29 18.47
N ILE A 171 8.02 -15.19 19.72
CA ILE A 171 8.71 -15.60 20.94
C ILE A 171 7.83 -16.62 21.67
N CYS A 172 8.37 -17.79 22.03
CA CYS A 172 7.66 -18.80 22.81
C CYS A 172 7.71 -18.49 24.31
N LYS A 173 6.88 -19.20 25.11
CA LYS A 173 6.79 -19.00 26.56
C LYS A 173 8.13 -19.17 27.27
N ASN A 174 8.96 -20.12 26.83
CA ASN A 174 10.26 -20.41 27.45
C ASN A 174 11.31 -19.33 27.17
N CYS A 175 11.18 -18.58 26.06
CA CYS A 175 12.09 -17.52 25.67
C CYS A 175 11.55 -16.13 26.03
N LEU A 176 10.30 -16.04 26.51
CA LEU A 176 9.66 -14.80 26.92
C LEU A 176 10.43 -14.17 28.10
N ARG A 177 10.74 -12.89 27.98
CA ARG A 177 11.41 -12.11 29.05
C ARG A 177 10.49 -10.98 29.49
N ASN A 178 10.62 -9.80 28.89
CA ASN A 178 9.87 -8.59 29.23
C ASN A 178 8.95 -8.12 28.11
N GLU A 179 8.75 -8.95 27.05
CA GLU A 179 7.92 -8.59 25.92
C GLU A 179 6.43 -8.53 26.33
N LYS A 180 5.72 -7.57 25.76
CA LYS A 180 4.26 -7.48 25.89
C LYS A 180 3.63 -8.75 25.30
N ILE A 181 2.85 -9.46 26.10
CA ILE A 181 2.07 -10.60 25.64
C ILE A 181 0.91 -10.09 24.78
N VAL A 182 0.75 -10.66 23.60
CA VAL A 182 -0.39 -10.39 22.71
C VAL A 182 -1.46 -11.48 22.86
N SER A 183 -2.66 -11.21 22.35
CA SER A 183 -3.74 -12.19 22.40
C SER A 183 -3.41 -13.44 21.58
N ILE A 184 -3.87 -14.61 22.02
CA ILE A 184 -3.73 -15.88 21.28
C ILE A 184 -4.35 -15.73 19.87
N LYS A 185 -5.43 -14.92 19.74
CA LYS A 185 -6.05 -14.64 18.45
C LYS A 185 -5.11 -13.90 17.51
N THR A 186 -4.33 -12.95 18.00
CA THR A 186 -3.33 -12.23 17.20
C THR A 186 -2.25 -13.20 16.70
N ILE A 187 -1.70 -14.06 17.57
CA ILE A 187 -0.73 -15.06 17.18
C ILE A 187 -1.27 -16.00 16.09
N SER A 188 -2.52 -16.45 16.22
CA SER A 188 -3.13 -17.36 15.25
C SER A 188 -3.46 -16.70 13.91
N LEU A 189 -3.85 -15.42 13.92
CA LEU A 189 -4.31 -14.72 12.72
C LEU A 189 -3.18 -14.08 11.92
N ILE A 190 -2.12 -13.58 12.56
CA ILE A 190 -1.05 -12.84 11.87
C ILE A 190 -0.42 -13.65 10.73
N ARG A 191 -0.18 -14.94 10.94
CA ARG A 191 0.34 -15.84 9.91
C ARG A 191 -0.66 -15.97 8.74
N GLY A 192 -1.94 -16.13 9.05
CA GLY A 192 -3.00 -16.18 8.03
C GLY A 192 -3.08 -14.89 7.21
N LEU A 193 -3.02 -13.73 7.88
CA LEU A 193 -3.04 -12.42 7.23
C LEU A 193 -1.80 -12.18 6.36
N TYR A 194 -0.64 -12.67 6.80
CA TYR A 194 0.59 -12.59 6.01
C TYR A 194 0.50 -13.41 4.71
N TYR A 195 -0.08 -14.62 4.74
CA TYR A 195 -0.14 -15.51 3.57
C TYR A 195 -1.42 -15.35 2.73
N VAL A 196 -2.46 -14.66 3.21
CA VAL A 196 -3.73 -14.52 2.49
C VAL A 196 -3.53 -13.87 1.12
N ASP A 197 -4.19 -14.38 0.10
CA ASP A 197 -4.32 -13.71 -1.19
C ASP A 197 -5.38 -12.60 -1.05
N ILE A 198 -4.96 -11.32 -1.17
CA ILE A 198 -5.83 -10.16 -0.99
C ILE A 198 -7.03 -10.23 -1.93
N SER A 199 -6.85 -10.68 -3.18
CA SER A 199 -7.93 -10.77 -4.16
C SER A 199 -9.02 -11.75 -3.76
N LYS A 200 -8.68 -12.78 -2.98
CA LYS A 200 -9.60 -13.84 -2.55
C LYS A 200 -10.32 -13.57 -1.23
N ILE A 201 -10.06 -12.45 -0.60
CA ILE A 201 -10.75 -12.08 0.64
C ILE A 201 -12.23 -11.84 0.33
N LYS A 202 -13.10 -12.70 0.91
CA LYS A 202 -14.56 -12.59 0.79
C LYS A 202 -15.23 -12.14 2.09
N LYS A 203 -14.61 -12.42 3.22
CA LYS A 203 -15.05 -12.01 4.54
C LYS A 203 -13.82 -11.74 5.39
N LEU A 204 -13.83 -10.64 6.13
CA LEU A 204 -12.74 -10.23 6.98
C LEU A 204 -13.34 -9.68 8.28
N ASP A 205 -13.46 -10.55 9.28
CA ASP A 205 -13.95 -10.21 10.60
C ASP A 205 -12.80 -10.33 11.59
N ILE A 206 -12.12 -9.23 11.82
CA ILE A 206 -10.95 -9.17 12.69
C ILE A 206 -11.32 -8.44 13.98
N PRO A 207 -11.20 -9.09 15.17
CA PRO A 207 -11.47 -8.45 16.44
C PRO A 207 -10.61 -7.20 16.67
N ASP A 208 -11.15 -6.19 17.33
CA ASP A 208 -10.46 -4.91 17.54
C ASP A 208 -9.14 -5.07 18.32
N ILE A 209 -9.09 -6.02 19.26
CA ILE A 209 -7.83 -6.33 19.95
C ILE A 209 -6.74 -6.78 18.97
N VAL A 210 -7.09 -7.62 17.99
CA VAL A 210 -6.15 -8.10 16.97
C VAL A 210 -5.73 -6.97 16.04
N LYS A 211 -6.67 -6.13 15.60
CA LYS A 211 -6.37 -4.95 14.76
C LYS A 211 -5.34 -4.06 15.44
N ARG A 212 -5.55 -3.76 16.73
CA ARG A 212 -4.65 -2.91 17.50
C ARG A 212 -3.28 -3.54 17.68
N GLU A 213 -3.21 -4.79 18.16
CA GLU A 213 -1.94 -5.49 18.40
C GLU A 213 -1.15 -5.71 17.11
N LEU A 214 -1.83 -6.03 16.00
CA LEU A 214 -1.23 -6.17 14.69
C LEU A 214 -0.66 -4.84 14.17
N ASN A 215 -1.45 -3.77 14.25
CA ASN A 215 -1.03 -2.45 13.78
C ASN A 215 0.16 -1.93 14.60
N GLU A 216 0.13 -2.07 15.94
CA GLU A 216 1.25 -1.73 16.84
C GLU A 216 2.52 -2.48 16.45
N PHE A 217 2.42 -3.81 16.25
CA PHE A 217 3.55 -4.62 15.82
C PHE A 217 4.13 -4.16 14.48
N ILE A 218 3.27 -3.97 13.47
CA ILE A 218 3.71 -3.59 12.12
C ILE A 218 4.32 -2.19 12.14
N ASP A 219 3.76 -1.24 12.88
CA ASP A 219 4.27 0.12 12.99
C ASP A 219 5.68 0.12 13.58
N ASP A 220 5.88 -0.54 14.74
CA ASP A 220 7.18 -0.63 15.37
C ASP A 220 8.20 -1.42 14.51
N TYR A 221 7.73 -2.45 13.78
CA TYR A 221 8.57 -3.22 12.88
C TYR A 221 9.09 -2.38 11.71
N TYR A 222 8.22 -1.60 11.07
CA TYR A 222 8.60 -0.67 10.01
C TYR A 222 9.57 0.40 10.50
N ASP A 223 9.30 0.98 11.67
CA ASP A 223 10.15 2.02 12.25
C ASP A 223 11.57 1.49 12.57
N ARG A 224 11.68 0.20 12.98
CA ARG A 224 12.99 -0.43 13.28
C ARG A 224 13.78 -0.83 12.05
N TYR A 225 13.13 -1.41 11.06
CA TYR A 225 13.84 -2.16 10.02
C TYR A 225 13.72 -1.58 8.61
N SER A 226 12.68 -0.78 8.32
CA SER A 226 12.46 -0.38 6.93
C SER A 226 13.24 0.86 6.49
N GLY A 227 13.58 1.75 7.40
CA GLY A 227 14.12 3.07 7.08
C GLY A 227 13.17 3.96 6.26
N ILE A 228 11.91 3.54 6.09
CA ILE A 228 10.93 4.25 5.27
C ILE A 228 10.18 5.30 6.12
N TYR A 229 10.36 6.56 5.79
CA TYR A 229 9.57 7.66 6.35
C TYR A 229 8.39 8.00 5.42
N LEU A 230 7.16 8.06 5.95
CA LEU A 230 5.93 8.34 5.21
C LEU A 230 5.29 9.64 5.73
N LYS A 231 5.23 10.66 4.87
CA LYS A 231 4.55 11.94 5.20
C LYS A 231 3.04 11.74 5.38
N SER A 232 2.46 10.83 4.62
CA SER A 232 1.04 10.50 4.70
C SER A 232 0.63 9.83 6.01
N LYS A 233 1.58 9.25 6.79
CA LYS A 233 1.30 8.69 8.12
C LYS A 233 0.79 9.78 9.08
N ILE A 234 1.36 10.99 9.02
CA ILE A 234 0.93 12.13 9.85
C ILE A 234 -0.54 12.49 9.58
N PHE A 235 -0.92 12.54 8.30
CA PHE A 235 -2.30 12.83 7.92
C PHE A 235 -3.24 11.69 8.33
N LEU A 236 -2.83 10.43 8.14
CA LEU A 236 -3.61 9.26 8.55
C LEU A 236 -3.88 9.25 10.06
N GLU A 237 -2.89 9.59 10.88
CA GLU A 237 -3.02 9.66 12.36
C GLU A 237 -3.95 10.80 12.81
N ALA A 238 -3.98 11.91 12.07
CA ALA A 238 -4.87 13.03 12.37
C ALA A 238 -6.35 12.76 12.04
N VAL A 239 -6.66 11.73 11.26
CA VAL A 239 -8.02 11.39 10.80
C VAL A 239 -8.58 10.15 11.54
N LYS A 240 -7.73 9.35 12.21
CA LYS A 240 -8.13 8.24 13.08
C LYS A 240 -8.80 8.75 14.35
#